data_f4a386b24907a40dca107e02dae6ba19
#
_entry.id   f4a386b24907a40dca107e02dae6ba19
#
_cell.length_a   1.000
_cell.length_b   1.000
_cell.length_c   1.000
_cell.angle_alpha   90.00
_cell.angle_beta   90.00
_cell.angle_gamma   90.00
#
_symmetry.space_group_name_H-M   'P 1'
#
loop_
_entity.id
_entity.type
_entity.pdbx_description
1 polymer ?
#
loop_
_entity_poly.entity_id
_entity_poly.type
_entity_poly.pdbx_seq_one_letter_code
_entity_poly.pdbx_strand_id
1 'polypeptide(L)'
;MVKAADRAKNPARSSVWLEKRATRSGGGPAGLDRDRIVAASIRMLDEEGLAKLSMRKLATELGVTAMSLYWYVDTKDDIIEYAVDTVYGEIDLAAVDAAGDWRERIRVLALDYRRMLVNHPWMSPCAGQYLNIGPHAILVGGKIQEAIGDTGLPMTRQPSAMSAVFQFVYGYGTIESQFERRAAEAGMSQDDFYGESIRAFRDDPQFVEALEPMAEILDERASHGSVTAIWDRDFDYALEVLIAGIEVMVERSRTEEVRTEEARTEEARTEEVRTEDDRTDPRT
;
A
#
# COMPACT_ATOMS: atom_id res chain seq x y z
N MET A 1 -18.70 -15.32 22.71
CA MET A 1 -17.52 -15.43 21.82
C MET A 1 -18.02 -15.84 20.45
N VAL A 2 -17.89 -14.98 19.46
CA VAL A 2 -18.15 -15.30 18.05
C VAL A 2 -16.95 -16.08 17.54
N LYS A 3 -17.16 -17.27 16.98
CA LYS A 3 -16.06 -18.09 16.45
C LYS A 3 -15.52 -17.44 15.18
N ALA A 4 -14.20 -17.48 14.94
CA ALA A 4 -13.59 -16.98 13.71
C ALA A 4 -14.26 -17.52 12.44
N ALA A 5 -14.76 -18.77 12.46
CA ALA A 5 -15.52 -19.37 11.38
C ALA A 5 -16.90 -18.71 11.11
N ASP A 6 -17.47 -18.01 12.08
CA ASP A 6 -18.76 -17.32 11.93
C ASP A 6 -18.56 -15.91 11.34
N ARG A 7 -17.37 -15.31 11.51
CA ARG A 7 -16.98 -14.04 10.87
C ARG A 7 -16.76 -14.22 9.38
N ALA A 8 -16.08 -15.27 8.96
CA ALA A 8 -15.82 -15.57 7.55
C ALA A 8 -17.10 -15.72 6.69
N LYS A 9 -18.24 -16.00 7.34
CA LYS A 9 -19.54 -16.15 6.66
C LYS A 9 -20.42 -14.91 6.65
N ASN A 10 -20.02 -13.85 7.39
CA ASN A 10 -20.80 -12.61 7.46
C ASN A 10 -19.90 -11.39 7.21
N PRO A 11 -19.94 -10.79 6.00
CA PRO A 11 -19.12 -9.63 5.65
C PRO A 11 -19.27 -8.45 6.63
N ALA A 12 -20.46 -8.26 7.22
CA ALA A 12 -20.71 -7.20 8.21
C ALA A 12 -20.03 -7.47 9.56
N ARG A 13 -19.45 -8.64 9.76
CA ARG A 13 -18.71 -9.05 10.97
C ARG A 13 -17.26 -9.48 10.65
N SER A 14 -16.81 -9.19 9.43
CA SER A 14 -15.48 -9.60 8.99
C SER A 14 -14.36 -8.74 9.56
N SER A 15 -14.69 -7.61 10.20
CA SER A 15 -13.71 -6.67 10.77
C SER A 15 -14.13 -6.19 12.14
N VAL A 16 -13.13 -5.97 13.00
CA VAL A 16 -13.33 -5.38 14.34
C VAL A 16 -13.91 -3.96 14.28
N TRP A 17 -13.71 -3.27 13.16
CA TRP A 17 -14.20 -1.91 12.93
C TRP A 17 -15.69 -1.85 12.56
N LEU A 18 -16.26 -2.92 12.05
CA LEU A 18 -17.68 -3.02 11.68
C LEU A 18 -18.56 -3.51 12.84
N GLU A 19 -17.96 -4.12 13.85
CA GLU A 19 -18.71 -4.58 15.02
C GLU A 19 -18.96 -3.40 15.98
N LYS A 20 -20.24 -3.09 16.25
CA LYS A 20 -20.61 -2.20 17.35
C LYS A 20 -20.31 -2.92 18.67
N ARG A 21 -19.09 -2.83 19.15
CA ARG A 21 -18.76 -3.26 20.49
C ARG A 21 -19.40 -2.34 21.51
N ALA A 22 -20.26 -2.88 22.35
CA ALA A 22 -20.52 -2.23 23.61
C ALA A 22 -19.19 -2.14 24.36
N THR A 23 -18.68 -0.92 24.54
CA THR A 23 -17.54 -0.66 25.41
C THR A 23 -17.83 -1.33 26.74
N ARG A 24 -17.16 -2.43 27.02
CA ARG A 24 -17.17 -3.01 28.36
C ARG A 24 -16.41 -2.04 29.26
N SER A 25 -17.15 -1.02 29.73
CA SER A 25 -16.63 -0.09 30.70
C SER A 25 -16.59 -0.76 32.06
N GLY A 26 -15.39 -0.96 32.59
CA GLY A 26 -15.12 -1.33 33.96
C GLY A 26 -14.82 -2.83 34.17
N GLY A 27 -13.58 -3.13 34.57
CA GLY A 27 -13.22 -4.43 35.15
C GLY A 27 -12.07 -5.17 34.49
N GLY A 28 -11.37 -4.59 33.54
CA GLY A 28 -10.11 -5.14 33.05
C GLY A 28 -9.00 -5.04 34.11
N PRO A 29 -7.94 -5.90 34.03
CA PRO A 29 -6.81 -5.84 34.93
C PRO A 29 -6.20 -4.43 34.97
N ALA A 30 -5.88 -3.92 36.15
CA ALA A 30 -5.28 -2.61 36.32
C ALA A 30 -3.98 -2.51 35.50
N GLY A 31 -3.86 -1.44 34.70
CA GLY A 31 -2.66 -1.16 33.89
C GLY A 31 -2.59 -1.90 32.54
N LEU A 32 -3.66 -2.58 32.12
CA LEU A 32 -3.79 -3.14 30.77
C LEU A 32 -4.87 -2.38 30.02
N ASP A 33 -4.53 -1.93 28.81
CA ASP A 33 -5.45 -1.29 27.86
C ASP A 33 -5.20 -1.85 26.45
N ARG A 34 -6.02 -1.43 25.51
CA ARG A 34 -5.92 -1.88 24.12
C ARG A 34 -4.61 -1.41 23.48
N ASP A 35 -4.23 -0.18 23.72
CA ASP A 35 -3.05 0.43 23.08
C ASP A 35 -1.77 -0.29 23.51
N ARG A 36 -1.68 -0.66 24.80
CA ARG A 36 -0.57 -1.46 25.31
C ARG A 36 -0.54 -2.86 24.70
N ILE A 37 -1.70 -3.50 24.51
CA ILE A 37 -1.82 -4.81 23.83
C ILE A 37 -1.36 -4.71 22.40
N VAL A 38 -1.82 -3.69 21.66
CA VAL A 38 -1.47 -3.45 20.25
C VAL A 38 0.02 -3.16 20.11
N ALA A 39 0.57 -2.27 20.93
CA ALA A 39 2.00 -1.94 20.90
C ALA A 39 2.90 -3.15 21.16
N ALA A 40 2.55 -4.00 22.13
CA ALA A 40 3.26 -5.26 22.38
C ALA A 40 3.14 -6.23 21.20
N SER A 41 1.97 -6.26 20.57
CA SER A 41 1.73 -7.13 19.41
C SER A 41 2.55 -6.68 18.20
N ILE A 42 2.65 -5.38 17.94
CA ILE A 42 3.48 -4.82 16.85
C ILE A 42 4.94 -5.25 17.05
N ARG A 43 5.52 -5.04 18.24
CA ARG A 43 6.89 -5.47 18.52
C ARG A 43 7.10 -6.97 18.25
N MET A 44 6.18 -7.81 18.74
CA MET A 44 6.26 -9.26 18.49
C MET A 44 6.12 -9.62 17.01
N LEU A 45 5.31 -8.87 16.25
CA LEU A 45 5.12 -9.06 14.81
C LEU A 45 6.36 -8.65 14.03
N ASP A 46 7.02 -7.56 14.44
CA ASP A 46 8.26 -7.08 13.83
C ASP A 46 9.42 -8.07 14.09
N GLU A 47 9.55 -8.55 15.32
CA GLU A 47 10.62 -9.44 15.71
C GLU A 47 10.44 -10.87 15.18
N GLU A 48 9.24 -11.40 15.17
CA GLU A 48 8.99 -12.83 14.97
C GLU A 48 8.01 -13.19 13.86
N GLY A 49 7.26 -12.20 13.37
CA GLY A 49 6.28 -12.32 12.29
C GLY A 49 4.93 -12.92 12.73
N LEU A 50 3.98 -12.92 11.80
CA LEU A 50 2.59 -13.33 12.00
C LEU A 50 2.41 -14.77 12.56
N ALA A 51 3.28 -15.68 12.12
CA ALA A 51 3.18 -17.09 12.50
C ALA A 51 3.43 -17.33 13.99
N LYS A 52 4.25 -16.49 14.61
CA LYS A 52 4.65 -16.62 16.02
C LYS A 52 3.71 -15.90 16.99
N LEU A 53 2.89 -14.97 16.51
CA LEU A 53 1.91 -14.28 17.35
C LEU A 53 0.83 -15.25 17.84
N SER A 54 0.66 -15.34 19.14
CA SER A 54 -0.44 -16.09 19.77
C SER A 54 -0.91 -15.40 21.05
N MET A 55 -2.19 -15.58 21.40
CA MET A 55 -2.79 -14.98 22.60
C MET A 55 -2.02 -15.38 23.88
N ARG A 56 -1.52 -16.60 23.94
CA ARG A 56 -0.74 -17.09 25.08
C ARG A 56 0.61 -16.38 25.18
N LYS A 57 1.32 -16.24 24.07
CA LYS A 57 2.63 -15.62 24.04
C LYS A 57 2.53 -14.13 24.35
N LEU A 58 1.55 -13.44 23.75
CA LEU A 58 1.27 -12.03 24.02
C LEU A 58 0.90 -11.79 25.50
N ALA A 59 0.12 -12.68 26.10
CA ALA A 59 -0.20 -12.60 27.52
C ALA A 59 1.05 -12.75 28.40
N THR A 60 1.95 -13.66 28.04
CA THR A 60 3.24 -13.84 28.74
C THR A 60 4.10 -12.58 28.63
N GLU A 61 4.22 -12.00 27.45
CA GLU A 61 4.96 -10.75 27.20
C GLU A 61 4.43 -9.59 28.04
N LEU A 62 3.11 -9.51 28.18
CA LEU A 62 2.44 -8.47 28.97
C LEU A 62 2.39 -8.73 30.48
N GLY A 63 2.82 -9.91 30.93
CA GLY A 63 2.75 -10.31 32.33
C GLY A 63 1.31 -10.52 32.84
N VAL A 64 0.39 -10.93 31.96
CA VAL A 64 -1.01 -11.14 32.29
C VAL A 64 -1.47 -12.55 31.90
N THR A 65 -2.72 -12.91 32.27
CA THR A 65 -3.32 -14.15 31.78
C THR A 65 -3.90 -13.96 30.37
N ALA A 66 -3.94 -15.02 29.55
CA ALA A 66 -4.60 -14.96 28.25
C ALA A 66 -6.07 -14.56 28.38
N MET A 67 -6.76 -14.90 29.46
CA MET A 67 -8.14 -14.48 29.70
C MET A 67 -8.25 -12.97 29.86
N SER A 68 -7.23 -12.31 30.39
CA SER A 68 -7.20 -10.85 30.52
C SER A 68 -7.22 -10.13 29.15
N LEU A 69 -6.61 -10.71 28.12
CA LEU A 69 -6.63 -10.15 26.77
C LEU A 69 -8.02 -10.19 26.14
N TYR A 70 -8.80 -11.25 26.44
CA TYR A 70 -10.16 -11.41 25.91
C TYR A 70 -11.19 -10.41 26.47
N TRP A 71 -10.80 -9.57 27.44
CA TRP A 71 -11.59 -8.40 27.81
C TRP A 71 -11.55 -7.29 26.75
N TYR A 72 -10.45 -7.21 26.00
CA TYR A 72 -10.17 -6.14 25.04
C TYR A 72 -10.38 -6.56 23.59
N VAL A 73 -10.12 -7.84 23.26
CA VAL A 73 -10.19 -8.42 21.92
C VAL A 73 -10.83 -9.80 21.97
N ASP A 74 -11.56 -10.21 20.95
CA ASP A 74 -12.19 -11.55 20.91
C ASP A 74 -11.30 -12.58 20.23
N THR A 75 -10.46 -12.14 19.28
CA THR A 75 -9.61 -13.03 18.47
C THR A 75 -8.21 -12.45 18.28
N LYS A 76 -7.29 -13.29 17.83
CA LYS A 76 -5.96 -12.86 17.35
C LYS A 76 -6.10 -11.89 16.15
N ASP A 77 -7.07 -12.13 15.28
CA ASP A 77 -7.30 -11.30 14.09
C ASP A 77 -7.72 -9.89 14.46
N ASP A 78 -8.48 -9.68 15.54
CA ASP A 78 -8.80 -8.34 16.05
C ASP A 78 -7.53 -7.57 16.42
N ILE A 79 -6.57 -8.26 17.04
CA ILE A 79 -5.29 -7.66 17.43
C ILE A 79 -4.50 -7.27 16.18
N ILE A 80 -4.49 -8.13 15.16
CA ILE A 80 -3.80 -7.85 13.91
C ILE A 80 -4.45 -6.66 13.20
N GLU A 81 -5.78 -6.58 13.13
CA GLU A 81 -6.46 -5.44 12.54
C GLU A 81 -6.18 -4.11 13.27
N TYR A 82 -6.13 -4.13 14.61
CA TYR A 82 -5.72 -2.94 15.37
C TYR A 82 -4.25 -2.59 15.12
N ALA A 83 -3.36 -3.59 15.05
CA ALA A 83 -1.95 -3.38 14.76
C ALA A 83 -1.75 -2.79 13.36
N VAL A 84 -2.44 -3.34 12.35
CA VAL A 84 -2.44 -2.82 10.97
C VAL A 84 -2.85 -1.35 10.94
N ASP A 85 -3.96 -0.99 11.59
CA ASP A 85 -4.41 0.40 11.61
C ASP A 85 -3.45 1.32 12.37
N THR A 86 -2.87 0.84 13.48
CA THR A 86 -1.88 1.62 14.23
C THR A 86 -0.65 1.95 13.39
N VAL A 87 -0.16 0.99 12.61
CA VAL A 87 0.97 1.17 11.71
C VAL A 87 0.63 2.10 10.54
N TYR A 88 -0.61 2.10 10.03
CA TYR A 88 -1.05 3.14 9.08
C TYR A 88 -0.95 4.55 9.68
N GLY A 89 -1.06 4.69 11.01
CA GLY A 89 -0.88 5.95 11.71
C GLY A 89 0.56 6.49 11.72
N GLU A 90 1.55 5.73 11.25
CA GLU A 90 2.95 6.16 11.11
C GLU A 90 3.19 6.98 9.84
N ILE A 91 2.25 6.96 8.89
CA ILE A 91 2.31 7.79 7.68
C ILE A 91 2.13 9.25 8.08
N ASP A 92 3.09 10.10 7.73
CA ASP A 92 3.10 11.53 8.08
C ASP A 92 2.12 12.32 7.20
N LEU A 93 0.85 12.34 7.61
CA LEU A 93 -0.18 13.10 6.90
C LEU A 93 0.07 14.62 6.94
N ALA A 94 0.83 15.13 7.93
CA ALA A 94 1.17 16.54 7.97
C ALA A 94 2.18 16.89 6.86
N ALA A 95 3.14 16.00 6.58
CA ALA A 95 4.04 16.15 5.44
C ALA A 95 3.29 16.09 4.11
N VAL A 96 2.28 15.21 3.98
CA VAL A 96 1.40 15.14 2.80
C VAL A 96 0.64 16.45 2.60
N ASP A 97 0.09 17.03 3.68
CA ASP A 97 -0.66 18.29 3.63
C ASP A 97 0.26 19.50 3.31
N ALA A 98 1.50 19.45 3.71
CA ALA A 98 2.50 20.48 3.42
C ALA A 98 3.07 20.39 2.00
N ALA A 99 2.89 19.27 1.31
CA ALA A 99 3.38 19.05 -0.05
C ALA A 99 2.66 19.98 -1.04
N GLY A 100 3.42 20.50 -2.03
CA GLY A 100 2.97 21.59 -2.90
C GLY A 100 1.91 21.20 -3.91
N ASP A 101 2.09 20.03 -4.56
CA ASP A 101 1.16 19.55 -5.59
C ASP A 101 0.91 18.04 -5.45
N TRP A 102 0.05 17.51 -6.29
CA TRP A 102 -0.30 16.10 -6.27
C TRP A 102 0.90 15.17 -6.48
N ARG A 103 1.93 15.59 -7.22
CA ARG A 103 3.14 14.80 -7.47
C ARG A 103 3.94 14.64 -6.19
N GLU A 104 4.16 15.73 -5.49
CA GLU A 104 4.86 15.72 -4.20
C GLU A 104 4.07 14.94 -3.15
N ARG A 105 2.74 15.07 -3.13
CA ARG A 105 1.88 14.27 -2.24
C ARG A 105 2.00 12.78 -2.52
N ILE A 106 2.00 12.38 -3.79
CA ILE A 106 2.21 10.97 -4.18
C ILE A 106 3.59 10.49 -3.75
N ARG A 107 4.67 11.31 -3.92
CA ARG A 107 6.02 10.94 -3.48
C ARG A 107 6.08 10.72 -1.97
N VAL A 108 5.55 11.64 -1.18
CA VAL A 108 5.52 11.53 0.29
C VAL A 108 4.77 10.27 0.71
N LEU A 109 3.55 10.07 0.19
CA LEU A 109 2.73 8.89 0.48
C LEU A 109 3.43 7.58 0.08
N ALA A 110 4.07 7.54 -1.09
CA ALA A 110 4.77 6.37 -1.59
C ALA A 110 6.00 6.02 -0.75
N LEU A 111 6.80 7.02 -0.37
CA LEU A 111 7.99 6.85 0.48
C LEU A 111 7.60 6.36 1.87
N ASP A 112 6.59 6.94 2.49
CA ASP A 112 6.13 6.53 3.82
C ASP A 112 5.51 5.14 3.79
N TYR A 113 4.72 4.83 2.75
CA TYR A 113 4.15 3.50 2.58
C TYR A 113 5.23 2.43 2.35
N ARG A 114 6.26 2.72 1.53
CA ARG A 114 7.44 1.85 1.37
C ARG A 114 8.13 1.63 2.72
N ARG A 115 8.41 2.71 3.46
CA ARG A 115 9.06 2.66 4.79
C ARG A 115 8.25 1.80 5.76
N MET A 116 6.94 1.96 5.78
CA MET A 116 6.03 1.16 6.59
C MET A 116 6.15 -0.35 6.26
N LEU A 117 6.20 -0.73 4.98
CA LEU A 117 6.32 -2.12 4.57
C LEU A 117 7.70 -2.73 4.89
N VAL A 118 8.75 -1.91 4.85
CA VAL A 118 10.12 -2.34 5.20
C VAL A 118 10.25 -2.50 6.70
N ASN A 119 9.78 -1.54 7.49
CA ASN A 119 9.84 -1.57 8.95
C ASN A 119 8.93 -2.67 9.56
N HIS A 120 7.81 -2.96 8.89
CA HIS A 120 6.81 -3.91 9.34
C HIS A 120 6.54 -4.99 8.28
N PRO A 121 7.48 -5.95 8.07
CA PRO A 121 7.38 -6.96 7.00
C PRO A 121 6.10 -7.80 7.06
N TRP A 122 5.50 -7.94 8.25
CA TRP A 122 4.24 -8.64 8.48
C TRP A 122 3.01 -7.91 7.91
N MET A 123 3.14 -6.62 7.54
CA MET A 123 2.07 -5.86 6.89
C MET A 123 1.76 -6.39 5.49
N SER A 124 2.78 -6.80 4.72
CA SER A 124 2.60 -7.30 3.35
C SER A 124 1.61 -8.48 3.26
N PRO A 125 1.74 -9.56 4.05
CA PRO A 125 0.74 -10.63 4.03
C PRO A 125 -0.65 -10.21 4.54
N CYS A 126 -0.78 -9.11 5.28
CA CYS A 126 -2.06 -8.60 5.74
C CYS A 126 -2.86 -7.88 4.65
N ALA A 127 -2.18 -7.40 3.59
CA ALA A 127 -2.84 -6.75 2.46
C ALA A 127 -3.80 -7.73 1.77
N GLY A 128 -5.08 -7.35 1.67
CA GLY A 128 -6.14 -8.19 1.11
C GLY A 128 -6.72 -9.26 2.04
N GLN A 129 -6.11 -9.53 3.20
CA GLN A 129 -6.69 -10.41 4.23
C GLN A 129 -7.66 -9.65 5.14
N TYR A 130 -7.35 -8.41 5.43
CA TYR A 130 -8.13 -7.54 6.31
C TYR A 130 -8.69 -6.36 5.54
N LEU A 131 -9.85 -5.88 5.99
CA LEU A 131 -10.40 -4.62 5.48
C LEU A 131 -9.65 -3.46 6.15
N ASN A 132 -8.93 -2.68 5.36
CA ASN A 132 -8.21 -1.51 5.85
C ASN A 132 -9.19 -0.33 6.05
N ILE A 133 -10.10 -0.45 7.02
CA ILE A 133 -11.16 0.50 7.33
C ILE A 133 -11.07 1.06 8.75
N GLY A 134 -9.91 0.91 9.39
CA GLY A 134 -9.63 1.57 10.66
C GLY A 134 -9.47 3.09 10.50
N PRO A 135 -9.51 3.85 11.58
CA PRO A 135 -9.45 5.30 11.55
C PRO A 135 -8.24 5.86 10.79
N HIS A 136 -7.03 5.31 11.03
CA HIS A 136 -5.81 5.77 10.36
C HIS A 136 -5.81 5.36 8.88
N ALA A 137 -6.19 4.13 8.57
CA ALA A 137 -6.27 3.65 7.19
C ALA A 137 -7.27 4.48 6.35
N ILE A 138 -8.41 4.89 6.94
CA ILE A 138 -9.39 5.79 6.28
C ILE A 138 -8.78 7.18 6.02
N LEU A 139 -8.05 7.74 6.99
CA LEU A 139 -7.40 9.04 6.82
C LEU A 139 -6.35 8.99 5.70
N VAL A 140 -5.50 7.97 5.70
CA VAL A 140 -4.50 7.74 4.64
C VAL A 140 -5.18 7.56 3.29
N GLY A 141 -6.23 6.73 3.22
CA GLY A 141 -7.02 6.52 2.00
C GLY A 141 -7.64 7.82 1.46
N GLY A 142 -8.12 8.70 2.36
CA GLY A 142 -8.60 10.03 2.02
C GLY A 142 -7.51 10.89 1.37
N LYS A 143 -6.30 10.92 1.94
CA LYS A 143 -5.17 11.68 1.36
C LYS A 143 -4.71 11.14 0.02
N ILE A 144 -4.71 9.83 -0.16
CA ILE A 144 -4.44 9.21 -1.46
C ILE A 144 -5.50 9.64 -2.48
N GLN A 145 -6.78 9.61 -2.09
CA GLN A 145 -7.87 10.02 -2.98
C GLN A 145 -7.80 11.51 -3.33
N GLU A 146 -7.45 12.39 -2.39
CA GLU A 146 -7.20 13.82 -2.64
C GLU A 146 -6.08 14.01 -3.66
N ALA A 147 -4.91 13.37 -3.43
CA ALA A 147 -3.77 13.49 -4.34
C ALA A 147 -4.09 13.02 -5.76
N ILE A 148 -4.78 11.88 -5.90
CA ILE A 148 -5.21 11.37 -7.21
C ILE A 148 -6.30 12.25 -7.84
N GLY A 149 -7.23 12.79 -7.04
CA GLY A 149 -8.26 13.72 -7.50
C GLY A 149 -7.67 14.98 -8.13
N ASP A 150 -6.61 15.51 -7.52
CA ASP A 150 -5.92 16.72 -7.97
C ASP A 150 -5.06 16.52 -9.24
N THR A 151 -4.91 15.28 -9.72
CA THR A 151 -4.19 15.01 -10.99
C THR A 151 -4.90 15.59 -12.21
N GLY A 152 -6.21 15.75 -12.15
CA GLY A 152 -7.05 16.10 -13.30
C GLY A 152 -7.45 14.89 -14.17
N LEU A 153 -7.18 13.66 -13.73
CA LEU A 153 -7.73 12.46 -14.38
C LEU A 153 -9.25 12.39 -14.23
N PRO A 154 -9.99 11.95 -15.25
CA PRO A 154 -11.39 11.64 -15.12
C PRO A 154 -11.65 10.68 -13.96
N MET A 155 -12.72 10.89 -13.19
CA MET A 155 -13.06 10.10 -12.00
C MET A 155 -13.04 8.58 -12.27
N THR A 156 -13.45 8.15 -13.47
CA THR A 156 -13.45 6.75 -13.89
C THR A 156 -12.04 6.15 -14.06
N ARG A 157 -11.00 6.98 -14.21
CA ARG A 157 -9.60 6.56 -14.37
C ARG A 157 -8.79 6.62 -13.07
N GLN A 158 -9.25 7.40 -12.09
CA GLN A 158 -8.56 7.61 -10.82
C GLN A 158 -8.26 6.29 -10.05
N PRO A 159 -9.21 5.32 -9.93
CA PRO A 159 -8.92 4.06 -9.25
C PRO A 159 -7.80 3.25 -9.91
N SER A 160 -7.68 3.32 -11.23
CA SER A 160 -6.61 2.61 -11.97
C SER A 160 -5.25 3.25 -11.74
N ALA A 161 -5.17 4.60 -11.71
CA ALA A 161 -3.94 5.32 -11.41
C ALA A 161 -3.48 5.05 -9.96
N MET A 162 -4.42 5.13 -9.00
CA MET A 162 -4.16 4.77 -7.61
C MET A 162 -3.64 3.34 -7.48
N SER A 163 -4.29 2.39 -8.16
CA SER A 163 -3.88 0.97 -8.13
C SER A 163 -2.48 0.77 -8.71
N ALA A 164 -2.09 1.48 -9.79
CA ALA A 164 -0.77 1.38 -10.38
C ALA A 164 0.33 1.82 -9.39
N VAL A 165 0.14 2.97 -8.72
CA VAL A 165 1.09 3.45 -7.71
C VAL A 165 1.12 2.50 -6.49
N PHE A 166 -0.05 2.13 -5.97
CA PHE A 166 -0.14 1.25 -4.80
C PHE A 166 0.55 -0.10 -5.05
N GLN A 167 0.27 -0.76 -6.18
CA GLN A 167 0.87 -2.07 -6.50
C GLN A 167 2.39 -1.98 -6.69
N PHE A 168 2.87 -0.90 -7.30
CA PHE A 168 4.30 -0.65 -7.42
C PHE A 168 4.96 -0.54 -6.04
N VAL A 169 4.48 0.36 -5.17
CA VAL A 169 5.05 0.58 -3.84
C VAL A 169 4.95 -0.68 -2.98
N TYR A 170 3.80 -1.35 -3.02
CA TYR A 170 3.57 -2.61 -2.30
C TYR A 170 4.56 -3.70 -2.73
N GLY A 171 4.70 -3.91 -4.04
CA GLY A 171 5.61 -4.92 -4.58
C GLY A 171 7.06 -4.60 -4.23
N TYR A 172 7.45 -3.33 -4.39
CA TYR A 172 8.80 -2.86 -4.12
C TYR A 172 9.17 -3.02 -2.66
N GLY A 173 8.39 -2.43 -1.73
CA GLY A 173 8.66 -2.51 -0.30
C GLY A 173 8.59 -3.94 0.25
N THR A 174 7.71 -4.78 -0.32
CA THR A 174 7.64 -6.21 0.04
C THR A 174 8.91 -6.96 -0.34
N ILE A 175 9.44 -6.74 -1.55
CA ILE A 175 10.67 -7.41 -2.02
C ILE A 175 11.87 -6.93 -1.19
N GLU A 176 11.98 -5.62 -0.97
CA GLU A 176 13.03 -5.02 -0.16
C GLU A 176 13.03 -5.57 1.27
N SER A 177 11.89 -5.58 1.94
CA SER A 177 11.77 -6.11 3.31
C SER A 177 12.11 -7.61 3.41
N GLN A 178 11.77 -8.40 2.38
CA GLN A 178 12.13 -9.82 2.34
C GLN A 178 13.61 -10.03 2.13
N PHE A 179 14.26 -9.18 1.31
CA PHE A 179 15.69 -9.23 1.10
C PHE A 179 16.44 -8.91 2.39
N GLU A 180 16.05 -7.83 3.08
CA GLU A 180 16.62 -7.44 4.37
C GLU A 180 16.50 -8.55 5.41
N ARG A 181 15.32 -9.16 5.51
CA ARG A 181 15.10 -10.29 6.42
C ARG A 181 16.00 -11.48 6.10
N ARG A 182 16.18 -11.81 4.81
CA ARG A 182 17.10 -12.92 4.41
C ARG A 182 18.53 -12.64 4.80
N ALA A 183 19.02 -11.43 4.62
CA ALA A 183 20.35 -11.03 5.06
C ALA A 183 20.48 -11.16 6.58
N ALA A 184 19.50 -10.68 7.34
CA ALA A 184 19.46 -10.79 8.81
C ALA A 184 19.41 -12.27 9.28
N GLU A 185 18.61 -13.12 8.64
CA GLU A 185 18.54 -14.56 8.93
C GLU A 185 19.90 -15.27 8.64
N ALA A 186 20.66 -14.79 7.65
CA ALA A 186 22.01 -15.28 7.37
C ALA A 186 23.06 -14.69 8.33
N GLY A 187 22.70 -13.75 9.20
CA GLY A 187 23.62 -13.06 10.09
C GLY A 187 24.57 -12.10 9.36
N MET A 188 24.16 -11.58 8.21
CA MET A 188 24.95 -10.74 7.31
C MET A 188 24.34 -9.35 7.17
N SER A 189 25.16 -8.37 6.77
CA SER A 189 24.63 -7.10 6.24
C SER A 189 23.97 -7.32 4.88
N GLN A 190 23.10 -6.41 4.45
CA GLN A 190 22.51 -6.48 3.10
C GLN A 190 23.58 -6.44 2.02
N ASP A 191 24.64 -5.63 2.21
CA ASP A 191 25.74 -5.49 1.26
C ASP A 191 26.56 -6.77 1.14
N ASP A 192 26.91 -7.42 2.27
CA ASP A 192 27.64 -8.68 2.28
C ASP A 192 26.80 -9.80 1.65
N PHE A 193 25.53 -9.89 2.04
CA PHE A 193 24.61 -10.89 1.50
C PHE A 193 24.43 -10.76 -0.01
N TYR A 194 24.26 -9.54 -0.51
CA TYR A 194 24.18 -9.24 -1.94
C TYR A 194 25.50 -9.60 -2.65
N GLY A 195 26.62 -9.12 -2.11
CA GLY A 195 27.94 -9.35 -2.69
C GLY A 195 28.30 -10.83 -2.80
N GLU A 196 28.02 -11.63 -1.75
CA GLU A 196 28.22 -13.07 -1.78
C GLU A 196 27.28 -13.79 -2.76
N SER A 197 26.00 -13.38 -2.80
CA SER A 197 25.01 -13.95 -3.73
C SER A 197 25.40 -13.70 -5.19
N ILE A 198 25.80 -12.47 -5.53
CA ILE A 198 26.23 -12.13 -6.89
C ILE A 198 27.53 -12.86 -7.26
N ARG A 199 28.48 -12.98 -6.33
CA ARG A 199 29.73 -13.73 -6.57
C ARG A 199 29.42 -15.18 -6.86
N ALA A 200 28.63 -15.84 -6.00
CA ALA A 200 28.22 -17.22 -6.20
C ALA A 200 27.53 -17.46 -7.55
N PHE A 201 26.68 -16.50 -7.95
CA PHE A 201 25.97 -16.56 -9.22
C PHE A 201 26.88 -16.38 -10.43
N ARG A 202 27.88 -15.46 -10.34
CA ARG A 202 28.90 -15.26 -11.43
C ARG A 202 29.87 -16.39 -11.56
N ASP A 203 30.20 -17.06 -10.46
CA ASP A 203 31.19 -18.16 -10.45
C ASP A 203 30.57 -19.51 -10.90
N ASP A 204 29.26 -19.62 -10.99
CA ASP A 204 28.59 -20.86 -11.42
C ASP A 204 28.58 -20.97 -12.95
N PRO A 205 29.26 -22.04 -13.51
CA PRO A 205 29.36 -22.24 -14.95
C PRO A 205 28.00 -22.30 -15.69
N GLN A 206 26.92 -22.66 -14.99
CA GLN A 206 25.58 -22.74 -15.58
C GLN A 206 25.03 -21.38 -15.98
N PHE A 207 25.51 -20.31 -15.33
CA PHE A 207 24.95 -18.95 -15.51
C PHE A 207 25.88 -18.05 -16.34
N VAL A 208 27.11 -18.42 -16.61
CA VAL A 208 28.09 -17.56 -17.29
C VAL A 208 27.54 -17.04 -18.62
N GLU A 209 27.01 -17.92 -19.48
CA GLU A 209 26.47 -17.55 -20.79
C GLU A 209 25.20 -16.70 -20.65
N ALA A 210 24.32 -17.00 -19.66
CA ALA A 210 23.09 -16.26 -19.39
C ALA A 210 23.35 -14.88 -18.79
N LEU A 211 24.48 -14.67 -18.11
CA LEU A 211 24.87 -13.42 -17.48
C LEU A 211 25.55 -12.44 -18.43
N GLU A 212 26.12 -12.91 -19.55
CA GLU A 212 26.83 -12.05 -20.49
C GLU A 212 26.03 -10.81 -20.92
N PRO A 213 24.73 -10.89 -21.29
CA PRO A 213 23.92 -9.72 -21.62
C PRO A 213 23.63 -8.78 -20.42
N MET A 214 23.78 -9.27 -19.21
CA MET A 214 23.50 -8.52 -17.96
C MET A 214 24.77 -8.00 -17.28
N ALA A 215 25.97 -8.35 -17.78
CA ALA A 215 27.23 -8.04 -17.11
C ALA A 215 27.41 -6.54 -16.86
N GLU A 216 27.14 -5.70 -17.86
CA GLU A 216 27.24 -4.23 -17.74
C GLU A 216 26.27 -3.68 -16.68
N ILE A 217 25.04 -4.18 -16.64
CA ILE A 217 24.03 -3.76 -15.65
C ILE A 217 24.44 -4.19 -14.24
N LEU A 218 24.99 -5.39 -14.09
CA LEU A 218 25.44 -5.89 -12.80
C LEU A 218 26.68 -5.13 -12.30
N ASP A 219 27.59 -4.77 -13.20
CA ASP A 219 28.77 -3.98 -12.86
C ASP A 219 28.40 -2.54 -12.52
N GLU A 220 27.50 -1.94 -13.28
CA GLU A 220 26.94 -0.62 -12.99
C GLU A 220 26.28 -0.61 -11.61
N ARG A 221 25.44 -1.59 -11.30
CA ARG A 221 24.82 -1.71 -9.96
C ARG A 221 25.85 -1.85 -8.85
N ALA A 222 26.88 -2.67 -9.06
CA ALA A 222 27.94 -2.88 -8.07
C ALA A 222 28.78 -1.61 -7.83
N SER A 223 28.84 -0.67 -8.78
CA SER A 223 29.57 0.61 -8.66
C SER A 223 28.85 1.68 -7.85
N HIS A 224 27.56 1.51 -7.56
CA HIS A 224 26.70 2.57 -7.00
C HIS A 224 26.55 2.58 -5.47
N GLY A 225 27.47 1.98 -4.74
CA GLY A 225 27.49 2.04 -3.26
C GLY A 225 26.73 0.91 -2.57
N SER A 226 26.01 1.22 -1.49
CA SER A 226 25.31 0.21 -0.70
C SER A 226 24.02 -0.29 -1.40
N VAL A 227 23.59 -1.48 -1.02
CA VAL A 227 22.32 -2.06 -1.46
C VAL A 227 21.14 -1.14 -1.14
N THR A 228 21.16 -0.48 0.02
CA THR A 228 20.15 0.52 0.37
C THR A 228 20.12 1.69 -0.62
N ALA A 229 21.28 2.22 -1.01
CA ALA A 229 21.35 3.29 -2.01
C ALA A 229 20.83 2.86 -3.38
N ILE A 230 21.03 1.58 -3.75
CA ILE A 230 20.45 1.01 -4.97
C ILE A 230 18.92 0.96 -4.87
N TRP A 231 18.37 0.47 -3.73
CA TRP A 231 16.94 0.44 -3.49
C TRP A 231 16.32 1.84 -3.59
N ASP A 232 16.92 2.83 -2.94
CA ASP A 232 16.40 4.20 -2.92
C ASP A 232 16.37 4.81 -4.32
N ARG A 233 17.49 4.75 -5.04
CA ARG A 233 17.61 5.28 -6.41
C ARG A 233 16.61 4.62 -7.37
N ASP A 234 16.54 3.29 -7.35
CA ASP A 234 15.69 2.53 -8.27
C ASP A 234 14.20 2.76 -7.97
N PHE A 235 13.84 2.89 -6.68
CA PHE A 235 12.50 3.26 -6.25
C PHE A 235 12.10 4.66 -6.72
N ASP A 236 12.95 5.64 -6.47
CA ASP A 236 12.68 7.03 -6.82
C ASP A 236 12.48 7.17 -8.34
N TYR A 237 13.37 6.59 -9.14
CA TYR A 237 13.24 6.63 -10.59
C TYR A 237 11.97 5.93 -11.11
N ALA A 238 11.64 4.77 -10.58
CA ALA A 238 10.45 4.04 -10.99
C ALA A 238 9.16 4.78 -10.58
N LEU A 239 9.16 5.45 -9.43
CA LEU A 239 8.05 6.30 -9.00
C LEU A 239 7.89 7.50 -9.96
N GLU A 240 8.98 8.13 -10.38
CA GLU A 240 8.94 9.21 -11.39
C GLU A 240 8.37 8.74 -12.72
N VAL A 241 8.70 7.52 -13.17
CA VAL A 241 8.10 6.93 -14.37
C VAL A 241 6.58 6.80 -14.24
N LEU A 242 6.08 6.41 -13.06
CA LEU A 242 4.63 6.33 -12.81
C LEU A 242 3.98 7.70 -12.78
N ILE A 243 4.58 8.68 -12.13
CA ILE A 243 4.08 10.07 -12.08
C ILE A 243 4.02 10.66 -13.49
N ALA A 244 5.09 10.54 -14.27
CA ALA A 244 5.11 10.97 -15.67
C ALA A 244 4.05 10.24 -16.52
N GLY A 245 3.83 8.95 -16.25
CA GLY A 245 2.76 8.17 -16.89
C GLY A 245 1.37 8.73 -16.60
N ILE A 246 1.11 9.15 -15.35
CA ILE A 246 -0.15 9.80 -14.98
C ILE A 246 -0.31 11.13 -15.72
N GLU A 247 0.74 11.96 -15.83
CA GLU A 247 0.72 13.23 -16.58
C GLU A 247 0.33 13.03 -18.05
N VAL A 248 0.94 12.06 -18.71
CA VAL A 248 0.60 11.70 -20.10
C VAL A 248 -0.86 11.27 -20.21
N MET A 249 -1.37 10.52 -19.25
CA MET A 249 -2.78 10.07 -19.26
C MET A 249 -3.75 11.22 -19.01
N VAL A 250 -3.40 12.21 -18.20
CA VAL A 250 -4.18 13.46 -18.02
C VAL A 250 -4.28 14.21 -19.34
N GLU A 251 -3.16 14.41 -20.03
CA GLU A 251 -3.15 15.14 -21.32
C GLU A 251 -3.95 14.42 -22.40
N ARG A 252 -3.84 13.08 -22.47
CA ARG A 252 -4.66 12.27 -23.38
C ARG A 252 -6.15 12.40 -23.09
N SER A 253 -6.55 12.37 -21.82
CA SER A 253 -7.95 12.51 -21.43
C SER A 253 -8.52 13.88 -21.82
N ARG A 254 -7.76 14.94 -21.64
CA ARG A 254 -8.15 16.30 -22.07
C ARG A 254 -8.34 16.38 -23.57
N THR A 255 -7.44 15.76 -24.34
CA THR A 255 -7.55 15.73 -25.82
C THR A 255 -8.77 14.94 -26.29
N GLU A 256 -9.09 13.82 -25.62
CA GLU A 256 -10.29 13.02 -25.90
C GLU A 256 -11.57 13.80 -25.58
N GLU A 257 -11.62 14.53 -24.47
CA GLU A 257 -12.77 15.38 -24.09
C GLU A 257 -13.02 16.48 -25.13
N VAL A 258 -11.99 17.19 -25.57
CA VAL A 258 -12.11 18.22 -26.62
C VAL A 258 -12.66 17.64 -27.92
N ARG A 259 -12.12 16.53 -28.39
CA ARG A 259 -12.60 15.86 -29.59
C ARG A 259 -14.06 15.41 -29.50
N THR A 260 -14.44 14.92 -28.32
CA THR A 260 -15.82 14.47 -28.08
C THR A 260 -16.78 15.64 -28.09
N GLU A 261 -16.39 16.79 -27.52
CA GLU A 261 -17.22 18.00 -27.51
C GLU A 261 -17.33 18.62 -28.91
N GLU A 262 -16.24 18.64 -29.69
CA GLU A 262 -16.26 19.08 -31.07
C GLU A 262 -17.21 18.22 -31.92
N ALA A 263 -17.16 16.89 -31.77
CA ALA A 263 -18.04 15.97 -32.49
C ALA A 263 -19.52 16.19 -32.12
N ARG A 264 -19.84 16.37 -30.84
CA ARG A 264 -21.19 16.67 -30.37
C ARG A 264 -21.71 17.99 -30.92
N THR A 265 -20.86 19.00 -31.00
CA THR A 265 -21.21 20.31 -31.52
C THR A 265 -21.50 20.24 -33.01
N GLU A 266 -20.73 19.45 -33.77
CA GLU A 266 -20.92 19.25 -35.20
C GLU A 266 -22.21 18.43 -35.47
N GLU A 267 -22.48 17.39 -34.70
CA GLU A 267 -23.73 16.63 -34.77
C GLU A 267 -24.96 17.54 -34.51
N ALA A 268 -24.91 18.37 -33.47
CA ALA A 268 -25.98 19.30 -33.15
C ALA A 268 -26.22 20.33 -34.29
N ARG A 269 -25.17 20.88 -34.89
CA ARG A 269 -25.27 21.77 -36.03
C ARG A 269 -25.91 21.07 -37.25
N THR A 270 -25.51 19.82 -37.49
CA THR A 270 -26.04 19.05 -38.62
C THR A 270 -27.53 18.77 -38.45
N GLU A 271 -27.95 18.52 -37.22
CA GLU A 271 -29.36 18.26 -36.90
C GLU A 271 -30.23 19.53 -36.97
N GLU A 272 -29.69 20.68 -36.56
CA GLU A 272 -30.35 21.98 -36.72
C GLU A 272 -30.59 22.33 -38.24
N VAL A 273 -29.59 22.15 -39.10
CA VAL A 273 -29.71 22.37 -40.53
C VAL A 273 -30.76 21.44 -41.16
N ARG A 274 -30.80 20.19 -40.74
CA ARG A 274 -31.75 19.22 -41.22
C ARG A 274 -33.19 19.50 -40.81
N THR A 275 -33.39 20.04 -39.62
CA THR A 275 -34.72 20.45 -39.12
C THR A 275 -35.19 21.77 -39.74
N GLU A 276 -34.29 22.66 -40.14
CA GLU A 276 -34.60 23.88 -40.90
C GLU A 276 -35.02 23.57 -42.36
N ASP A 277 -34.32 22.63 -43.01
CA ASP A 277 -34.62 22.19 -44.38
C ASP A 277 -36.00 21.48 -44.46
N ASP A 278 -36.37 20.68 -43.44
CA ASP A 278 -37.66 19.98 -43.37
C ASP A 278 -38.84 20.96 -43.14
N ARG A 279 -38.57 22.14 -42.53
CA ARG A 279 -39.57 23.23 -42.32
C ARG A 279 -39.78 24.10 -43.52
N THR A 280 -38.84 24.10 -44.49
CA THR A 280 -38.87 24.92 -45.68
C THR A 280 -39.32 24.22 -46.93
N ASP A 281 -39.65 22.90 -46.88
CA ASP A 281 -40.24 22.17 -48.02
C ASP A 281 -41.76 22.47 -48.13
N PRO A 282 -42.19 23.25 -49.17
CA PRO A 282 -43.56 23.71 -49.31
C PRO A 282 -44.51 22.63 -49.92
N ARG A 283 -44.23 21.34 -49.77
CA ARG A 283 -44.99 20.25 -50.39
C ARG A 283 -45.93 19.47 -49.42
N THR A 284 -46.30 20.06 -48.30
CA THR A 284 -47.43 19.54 -47.49
C THR A 284 -48.60 20.52 -47.44
#